data_2b686e8ef9d83bd479674f38abb3f2b8
#
_entry.id   2b686e8ef9d83bd479674f38abb3f2b8
#
_cell.length_a   1.000
_cell.length_b   1.000
_cell.length_c   1.000
_cell.angle_alpha   90.00
_cell.angle_beta   90.00
_cell.angle_gamma   90.00
#
_symmetry.space_group_name_H-M   'P 1'
#
loop_
_entity.id
_entity.type
_entity.pdbx_description
1 polymer ?
#
loop_
_entity_poly.entity_id
_entity_poly.type
_entity_poly.pdbx_seq_one_letter_code
_entity_poly.pdbx_strand_id
1 'polypeptide(L)'
;MAVALSALVEEAERYLGSAKIQDYCPNGLQVEGRPQVTRIVSGVTASQALLDAAVEAEADLVLVHHGYFWKGENPCITGMKQRRLKTLLKNDLSLLAYHLPLDLHPEVGNNVQLARQLDITVEGPLDPDNLRVVGLVGSLAEPMSARDFARKVQEVMGREPLVIEGEQIIRRVGWCTGGGQGYIDQAIAAGVDLFLSGEASEQTFHSARENGISFIAAGHHATERYGVQALGDYLARRFALEHLFIDCPNPI
;
A
#
# COMPACT_ATOMS: atom_id res chain seq x y z
N MET A 1 -19.23 8.19 18.10
CA MET A 1 -20.63 8.05 17.59
C MET A 1 -20.64 6.87 16.63
N ALA A 2 -21.79 6.17 16.47
CA ALA A 2 -21.87 5.08 15.51
C ALA A 2 -22.32 5.60 14.13
N VAL A 3 -21.78 5.03 13.05
CA VAL A 3 -22.19 5.30 11.67
C VAL A 3 -22.67 3.99 11.02
N ALA A 4 -23.65 4.07 10.12
CA ALA A 4 -24.05 2.91 9.34
C ALA A 4 -22.89 2.40 8.46
N LEU A 5 -22.65 1.08 8.46
CA LEU A 5 -21.59 0.46 7.64
C LEU A 5 -21.75 0.83 6.16
N SER A 6 -22.98 0.84 5.64
CA SER A 6 -23.26 1.22 4.24
C SER A 6 -22.82 2.64 3.91
N ALA A 7 -23.05 3.62 4.81
CA ALA A 7 -22.65 5.00 4.61
C ALA A 7 -21.11 5.16 4.63
N LEU A 8 -20.42 4.38 5.46
CA LEU A 8 -18.97 4.37 5.52
C LEU A 8 -18.36 3.78 4.24
N VAL A 9 -18.91 2.65 3.76
CA VAL A 9 -18.49 2.00 2.52
C VAL A 9 -18.71 2.94 1.33
N GLU A 10 -19.90 3.54 1.21
CA GLU A 10 -20.25 4.48 0.14
C GLU A 10 -19.28 5.68 0.10
N GLU A 11 -18.94 6.25 1.28
CA GLU A 11 -17.98 7.35 1.36
C GLU A 11 -16.58 6.92 0.95
N ALA A 12 -16.10 5.76 1.39
CA ALA A 12 -14.78 5.25 1.02
C ALA A 12 -14.69 4.99 -0.50
N GLU A 13 -15.69 4.36 -1.10
CA GLU A 13 -15.75 4.09 -2.55
C GLU A 13 -15.81 5.38 -3.36
N ARG A 14 -16.62 6.34 -2.92
CA ARG A 14 -16.74 7.66 -3.54
C ARG A 14 -15.40 8.41 -3.49
N TYR A 15 -14.75 8.42 -2.34
CA TYR A 15 -13.50 9.15 -2.12
C TYR A 15 -12.36 8.56 -2.92
N LEU A 16 -12.22 7.23 -2.90
CA LEU A 16 -11.18 6.53 -3.68
C LEU A 16 -11.49 6.44 -5.18
N GLY A 17 -12.72 6.64 -5.59
CA GLY A 17 -13.15 6.45 -6.98
C GLY A 17 -12.99 5.01 -7.47
N SER A 18 -13.10 4.04 -6.58
CA SER A 18 -12.78 2.62 -6.79
C SER A 18 -13.50 1.99 -7.99
N ALA A 19 -14.75 2.40 -8.26
CA ALA A 19 -15.54 1.90 -9.39
C ALA A 19 -14.93 2.20 -10.78
N LYS A 20 -13.98 3.14 -10.87
CA LYS A 20 -13.32 3.53 -12.13
C LYS A 20 -12.01 2.77 -12.37
N ILE A 21 -11.54 2.00 -11.39
CA ILE A 21 -10.23 1.36 -11.42
C ILE A 21 -10.42 -0.13 -11.58
N GLN A 22 -9.82 -0.69 -12.65
CA GLN A 22 -9.78 -2.13 -12.85
C GLN A 22 -8.71 -2.75 -11.96
N ASP A 23 -9.10 -3.78 -11.23
CA ASP A 23 -8.22 -4.50 -10.32
C ASP A 23 -8.36 -6.02 -10.49
N TYR A 24 -7.47 -6.78 -9.88
CA TYR A 24 -7.50 -8.24 -9.86
C TYR A 24 -7.95 -8.82 -8.51
N CYS A 25 -8.52 -7.97 -7.67
CA CYS A 25 -9.27 -8.35 -6.47
C CYS A 25 -10.50 -7.45 -6.32
N PRO A 26 -11.55 -7.86 -5.59
CA PRO A 26 -12.68 -7.00 -5.30
C PRO A 26 -12.26 -5.91 -4.32
N ASN A 27 -12.50 -4.65 -4.70
CA ASN A 27 -12.36 -3.49 -3.83
C ASN A 27 -13.69 -3.20 -3.12
N GLY A 28 -13.62 -2.68 -1.90
CA GLY A 28 -14.78 -2.36 -1.08
C GLY A 28 -15.07 -3.38 0.01
N LEU A 29 -16.33 -3.55 0.37
CA LEU A 29 -16.78 -4.47 1.42
C LEU A 29 -16.65 -5.92 0.96
N GLN A 30 -15.73 -6.66 1.57
CA GLN A 30 -15.48 -8.08 1.24
C GLN A 30 -16.18 -9.05 2.19
N VAL A 31 -16.35 -8.67 3.45
CA VAL A 31 -17.09 -9.43 4.45
C VAL A 31 -17.95 -8.46 5.24
N GLU A 32 -19.25 -8.71 5.27
CA GLU A 32 -20.20 -7.91 6.03
C GLU A 32 -20.33 -8.45 7.46
N GLY A 33 -20.17 -7.55 8.43
CA GLY A 33 -20.37 -7.80 9.86
C GLY A 33 -21.56 -7.00 10.39
N ARG A 34 -21.37 -6.36 11.57
CA ARG A 34 -22.43 -5.57 12.21
C ARG A 34 -22.75 -4.31 11.40
N PRO A 35 -24.06 -3.86 11.44
CA PRO A 35 -24.52 -2.76 10.61
C PRO A 35 -24.07 -1.36 11.07
N GLN A 36 -23.49 -1.25 12.27
CA GLN A 36 -23.01 -0.01 12.85
C GLN A 36 -21.52 -0.10 13.17
N VAL A 37 -20.77 0.97 12.87
CA VAL A 37 -19.33 1.08 13.08
C VAL A 37 -19.06 2.24 14.04
N THR A 38 -18.26 1.99 15.08
CA THR A 38 -17.73 2.98 16.01
C THR A 38 -16.21 3.01 16.00
N ARG A 39 -15.59 1.84 15.74
CA ARG A 39 -14.14 1.66 15.77
C ARG A 39 -13.65 0.94 14.52
N ILE A 40 -12.67 1.57 13.86
CA ILE A 40 -11.94 1.04 12.71
C ILE A 40 -10.56 0.57 13.18
N VAL A 41 -10.19 -0.66 12.87
CA VAL A 41 -8.79 -1.10 12.88
C VAL A 41 -8.30 -1.16 11.45
N SER A 42 -7.15 -0.56 11.16
CA SER A 42 -6.49 -0.71 9.87
C SER A 42 -5.17 -1.48 9.96
N GLY A 43 -4.79 -2.12 8.88
CA GLY A 43 -3.51 -2.80 8.70
C GLY A 43 -3.27 -3.08 7.22
N VAL A 44 -2.06 -3.50 6.85
CA VAL A 44 -1.74 -3.70 5.42
C VAL A 44 -2.47 -4.92 4.85
N THR A 45 -2.37 -6.06 5.50
CA THR A 45 -2.88 -7.36 5.00
C THR A 45 -3.84 -7.98 6.00
N ALA A 46 -4.99 -8.51 5.54
CA ALA A 46 -5.97 -9.22 6.34
C ALA A 46 -5.44 -10.60 6.80
N SER A 47 -4.32 -10.59 7.52
CA SER A 47 -3.71 -11.78 8.12
C SER A 47 -4.47 -12.22 9.37
N GLN A 48 -4.29 -13.48 9.82
CA GLN A 48 -4.91 -13.93 11.05
C GLN A 48 -4.47 -13.08 12.25
N ALA A 49 -3.18 -12.68 12.30
CA ALA A 49 -2.65 -11.85 13.37
C ALA A 49 -3.36 -10.49 13.45
N LEU A 50 -3.60 -9.83 12.30
CA LEU A 50 -4.36 -8.58 12.27
C LEU A 50 -5.80 -8.77 12.73
N LEU A 51 -6.46 -9.85 12.29
CA LEU A 51 -7.85 -10.13 12.67
C LEU A 51 -7.98 -10.41 14.18
N ASP A 52 -7.05 -11.18 14.75
CA ASP A 52 -7.06 -11.48 16.18
C ASP A 52 -6.83 -10.20 17.00
N ALA A 53 -5.89 -9.36 16.59
CA ALA A 53 -5.65 -8.06 17.22
C ALA A 53 -6.84 -7.10 17.06
N ALA A 54 -7.54 -7.13 15.93
CA ALA A 54 -8.74 -6.31 15.72
C ALA A 54 -9.91 -6.76 16.64
N VAL A 55 -10.05 -8.07 16.86
CA VAL A 55 -11.03 -8.62 17.82
C VAL A 55 -10.68 -8.20 19.25
N GLU A 56 -9.40 -8.29 19.65
CA GLU A 56 -8.94 -7.84 20.97
C GLU A 56 -9.14 -6.33 21.17
N ALA A 57 -9.00 -5.53 20.10
CA ALA A 57 -9.26 -4.10 20.10
C ALA A 57 -10.75 -3.74 20.01
N GLU A 58 -11.65 -4.73 20.02
CA GLU A 58 -13.10 -4.54 19.90
C GLU A 58 -13.49 -3.74 18.66
N ALA A 59 -12.83 -4.00 17.52
CA ALA A 59 -13.14 -3.34 16.26
C ALA A 59 -14.50 -3.77 15.70
N ASP A 60 -15.16 -2.87 14.98
CA ASP A 60 -16.36 -3.15 14.19
C ASP A 60 -16.01 -3.41 12.72
N LEU A 61 -14.90 -2.81 12.27
CA LEU A 61 -14.42 -2.85 10.89
C LEU A 61 -12.90 -3.00 10.85
N VAL A 62 -12.42 -3.91 10.01
CA VAL A 62 -11.02 -4.02 9.60
C VAL A 62 -10.87 -3.43 8.21
N LEU A 63 -10.01 -2.41 8.07
CA LEU A 63 -9.66 -1.77 6.81
C LEU A 63 -8.25 -2.21 6.39
N VAL A 64 -8.13 -2.77 5.19
CA VAL A 64 -6.84 -3.28 4.69
C VAL A 64 -6.56 -2.86 3.25
N HIS A 65 -5.29 -2.98 2.87
CA HIS A 65 -4.86 -2.93 1.47
C HIS A 65 -5.00 -4.30 0.81
N HIS A 66 -4.49 -5.35 1.41
CA HIS A 66 -4.58 -6.72 0.93
C HIS A 66 -5.71 -7.50 1.64
N GLY A 67 -6.83 -7.61 0.97
CA GLY A 67 -7.95 -8.44 1.41
C GLY A 67 -7.89 -9.87 0.89
N TYR A 68 -9.06 -10.38 0.47
CA TYR A 68 -9.28 -11.74 -0.03
C TYR A 68 -9.86 -11.73 -1.44
N PHE A 69 -10.12 -12.94 -1.96
CA PHE A 69 -10.81 -13.16 -3.24
C PHE A 69 -10.04 -12.68 -4.47
N TRP A 70 -8.72 -12.90 -4.47
CA TRP A 70 -7.86 -12.57 -5.60
C TRP A 70 -8.22 -13.37 -6.85
N LYS A 71 -8.09 -12.74 -8.00
CA LYS A 71 -8.31 -13.40 -9.29
C LYS A 71 -7.39 -14.62 -9.43
N GLY A 72 -7.97 -15.79 -9.68
CA GLY A 72 -7.26 -17.06 -9.76
C GLY A 72 -7.03 -17.77 -8.42
N GLU A 73 -7.43 -17.18 -7.29
CA GLU A 73 -7.42 -17.85 -6.00
C GLU A 73 -8.44 -19.02 -5.97
N ASN A 74 -8.09 -20.09 -5.27
CA ASN A 74 -9.03 -21.19 -5.05
C ASN A 74 -10.31 -20.68 -4.36
N PRO A 75 -11.51 -20.83 -4.96
CA PRO A 75 -12.76 -20.35 -4.36
C PRO A 75 -13.20 -21.13 -3.13
N CYS A 76 -12.64 -22.33 -2.88
CA CYS A 76 -13.01 -23.16 -1.74
C CYS A 76 -12.55 -22.52 -0.43
N ILE A 77 -13.45 -22.46 0.54
CA ILE A 77 -13.20 -21.90 1.88
C ILE A 77 -12.66 -23.02 2.78
N THR A 78 -11.35 -23.25 2.70
CA THR A 78 -10.63 -24.27 3.47
C THR A 78 -9.35 -23.70 4.07
N GLY A 79 -8.74 -24.41 5.02
CA GLY A 79 -7.43 -24.10 5.58
C GLY A 79 -7.32 -22.69 6.17
N MET A 80 -6.33 -21.93 5.72
CA MET A 80 -6.07 -20.57 6.19
C MET A 80 -7.24 -19.62 5.91
N LYS A 81 -7.81 -19.66 4.69
CA LYS A 81 -8.94 -18.83 4.29
C LYS A 81 -10.17 -19.07 5.18
N GLN A 82 -10.46 -20.34 5.48
CA GLN A 82 -11.56 -20.74 6.37
C GLN A 82 -11.37 -20.18 7.79
N ARG A 83 -10.16 -20.24 8.34
CA ARG A 83 -9.90 -19.69 9.69
C ARG A 83 -10.12 -18.19 9.74
N ARG A 84 -9.59 -17.45 8.78
CA ARG A 84 -9.72 -15.98 8.68
C ARG A 84 -11.19 -15.55 8.53
N LEU A 85 -11.91 -16.15 7.60
CA LEU A 85 -13.33 -15.85 7.38
C LEU A 85 -14.18 -16.24 8.61
N LYS A 86 -13.86 -17.35 9.28
CA LYS A 86 -14.52 -17.75 10.52
C LYS A 86 -14.33 -16.72 11.65
N THR A 87 -13.11 -16.14 11.76
CA THR A 87 -12.85 -15.09 12.76
C THR A 87 -13.73 -13.86 12.48
N LEU A 88 -13.79 -13.39 11.22
CA LEU A 88 -14.64 -12.26 10.84
C LEU A 88 -16.11 -12.52 11.13
N LEU A 89 -16.67 -13.62 10.62
CA LEU A 89 -18.09 -13.95 10.73
C LEU A 89 -18.53 -14.24 12.17
N LYS A 90 -17.68 -14.90 12.96
CA LYS A 90 -18.01 -15.25 14.36
C LYS A 90 -18.08 -14.00 15.26
N ASN A 91 -17.33 -12.96 14.93
CA ASN A 91 -17.22 -11.73 15.71
C ASN A 91 -18.02 -10.56 15.11
N ASP A 92 -18.85 -10.83 14.08
CA ASP A 92 -19.59 -9.79 13.34
C ASP A 92 -18.68 -8.62 12.91
N LEU A 93 -17.46 -8.95 12.48
CA LEU A 93 -16.41 -8.02 12.10
C LEU A 93 -16.42 -7.82 10.58
N SER A 94 -16.59 -6.57 10.12
CA SER A 94 -16.56 -6.25 8.71
C SER A 94 -15.13 -6.21 8.17
N LEU A 95 -14.92 -6.62 6.91
CA LEU A 95 -13.66 -6.46 6.18
C LEU A 95 -13.86 -5.56 4.97
N LEU A 96 -13.14 -4.44 4.97
CA LEU A 96 -13.10 -3.49 3.87
C LEU A 96 -11.68 -3.47 3.30
N ALA A 97 -11.56 -3.70 1.99
CA ALA A 97 -10.26 -3.79 1.33
C ALA A 97 -10.20 -2.87 0.10
N TYR A 98 -9.11 -2.10 -0.03
CA TYR A 98 -8.82 -1.30 -1.21
C TYR A 98 -7.38 -1.49 -1.64
N HIS A 99 -7.20 -2.07 -2.84
CA HIS A 99 -5.90 -2.37 -3.43
C HIS A 99 -5.47 -1.25 -4.39
N LEU A 100 -5.48 -1.44 -5.71
CA LEU A 100 -5.04 -0.40 -6.66
C LEU A 100 -5.72 0.97 -6.48
N PRO A 101 -7.02 1.07 -6.11
CA PRO A 101 -7.61 2.38 -5.80
C PRO A 101 -6.88 3.13 -4.69
N LEU A 102 -6.34 2.40 -3.69
CA LEU A 102 -5.57 3.00 -2.62
C LEU A 102 -4.13 3.35 -3.05
N ASP A 103 -3.52 2.58 -3.97
CA ASP A 103 -2.20 2.94 -4.50
C ASP A 103 -2.21 4.23 -5.33
N LEU A 104 -3.29 4.42 -6.11
CA LEU A 104 -3.42 5.49 -7.09
C LEU A 104 -3.97 6.80 -6.50
N HIS A 105 -4.53 6.80 -5.29
CA HIS A 105 -5.23 7.97 -4.77
C HIS A 105 -4.26 9.13 -4.48
N PRO A 106 -4.55 10.37 -4.98
CA PRO A 106 -3.61 11.49 -4.94
C PRO A 106 -3.39 12.09 -3.54
N GLU A 107 -4.22 11.76 -2.57
CA GLU A 107 -4.09 12.30 -1.21
C GLU A 107 -3.71 11.23 -0.18
N VAL A 108 -4.42 10.10 -0.16
CA VAL A 108 -4.23 9.02 0.82
C VAL A 108 -3.54 7.79 0.25
N GLY A 109 -3.17 7.81 -1.04
CA GLY A 109 -2.59 6.65 -1.72
C GLY A 109 -1.22 6.24 -1.19
N ASN A 110 -0.91 4.93 -1.25
CA ASN A 110 0.38 4.40 -0.79
C ASN A 110 1.55 5.15 -1.43
N ASN A 111 1.53 5.34 -2.75
CA ASN A 111 2.62 6.00 -3.46
C ASN A 111 2.81 7.47 -3.04
N VAL A 112 1.75 8.25 -2.93
CA VAL A 112 1.86 9.66 -2.52
C VAL A 112 2.21 9.80 -1.04
N GLN A 113 1.74 8.91 -0.20
CA GLN A 113 2.09 8.90 1.22
C GLN A 113 3.56 8.50 1.42
N LEU A 114 4.07 7.53 0.67
CA LEU A 114 5.48 7.17 0.69
C LEU A 114 6.37 8.35 0.25
N ALA A 115 5.97 9.08 -0.79
CA ALA A 115 6.67 10.29 -1.23
C ALA A 115 6.79 11.32 -0.09
N ARG A 116 5.70 11.54 0.65
CA ARG A 116 5.70 12.45 1.82
C ARG A 116 6.65 12.02 2.92
N GLN A 117 6.69 10.69 3.22
CA GLN A 117 7.62 10.14 4.22
C GLN A 117 9.08 10.30 3.81
N LEU A 118 9.37 10.25 2.51
CA LEU A 118 10.71 10.35 1.96
C LEU A 118 11.09 11.77 1.49
N ASP A 119 10.22 12.78 1.72
CA ASP A 119 10.39 14.17 1.26
C ASP A 119 10.66 14.26 -0.26
N ILE A 120 9.93 13.46 -1.05
CA ILE A 120 9.99 13.50 -2.51
C ILE A 120 8.89 14.42 -3.00
N THR A 121 9.25 15.41 -3.82
CA THR A 121 8.28 16.25 -4.52
C THR A 121 7.74 15.50 -5.72
N VAL A 122 6.45 15.14 -5.70
CA VAL A 122 5.79 14.39 -6.79
C VAL A 122 5.69 15.27 -8.04
N GLU A 123 6.14 14.75 -9.19
CA GLU A 123 6.06 15.40 -10.50
C GLU A 123 4.90 14.84 -11.35
N GLY A 124 4.61 13.55 -11.23
CA GLY A 124 3.55 12.90 -12.00
C GLY A 124 3.61 11.37 -11.99
N PRO A 125 2.82 10.72 -12.85
CA PRO A 125 2.86 9.27 -13.03
C PRO A 125 4.18 8.82 -13.65
N LEU A 126 4.62 7.60 -13.31
CA LEU A 126 5.84 6.99 -13.84
C LEU A 126 5.77 6.77 -15.35
N ASP A 127 4.59 6.43 -15.85
CA ASP A 127 4.29 6.26 -17.28
C ASP A 127 2.96 6.97 -17.60
N PRO A 128 3.01 8.22 -18.08
CA PRO A 128 1.80 8.99 -18.36
C PRO A 128 0.94 8.43 -19.50
N ASP A 129 1.52 7.61 -20.37
CA ASP A 129 0.83 7.02 -21.52
C ASP A 129 0.18 5.68 -21.17
N ASN A 130 0.49 5.12 -20.01
CA ASN A 130 -0.02 3.84 -19.55
C ASN A 130 -0.56 3.88 -18.11
N LEU A 131 -1.83 4.19 -17.97
CA LEU A 131 -2.52 4.29 -16.67
C LEU A 131 -2.57 2.97 -15.86
N ARG A 132 -2.05 1.86 -16.39
CA ARG A 132 -1.89 0.60 -15.65
C ARG A 132 -0.60 0.57 -14.82
N VAL A 133 0.33 1.47 -15.11
CA VAL A 133 1.55 1.65 -14.31
C VAL A 133 1.22 2.54 -13.12
N VAL A 134 1.24 1.96 -11.95
CA VAL A 134 0.77 2.60 -10.71
C VAL A 134 1.82 3.53 -10.08
N GLY A 135 3.07 3.46 -10.53
CA GLY A 135 4.20 4.22 -9.98
C GLY A 135 4.14 5.73 -10.26
N LEU A 136 4.93 6.47 -9.51
CA LEU A 136 5.11 7.91 -9.61
C LEU A 136 6.57 8.26 -9.91
N VAL A 137 6.80 9.49 -10.39
CA VAL A 137 8.12 10.13 -10.47
C VAL A 137 8.12 11.44 -9.70
N GLY A 138 9.30 11.83 -9.24
CA GLY A 138 9.49 13.06 -8.50
C GLY A 138 10.96 13.39 -8.30
N SER A 139 11.21 14.49 -7.58
CA SER A 139 12.54 14.99 -7.32
C SER A 139 12.83 15.16 -5.83
N LEU A 140 14.10 15.05 -5.47
CA LEU A 140 14.62 15.41 -4.17
C LEU A 140 14.94 16.91 -4.14
N ALA A 141 14.68 17.58 -3.02
CA ALA A 141 15.05 18.98 -2.83
C ALA A 141 16.55 19.19 -2.95
N GLU A 142 17.34 18.28 -2.37
CA GLU A 142 18.79 18.29 -2.44
C GLU A 142 19.29 16.94 -3.02
N PRO A 143 20.18 16.98 -4.00
CA PRO A 143 20.79 15.77 -4.55
C PRO A 143 21.60 15.02 -3.52
N MET A 144 21.54 13.69 -3.52
CA MET A 144 22.32 12.87 -2.58
C MET A 144 22.82 11.57 -3.23
N SER A 145 23.73 10.89 -2.56
CA SER A 145 24.18 9.57 -3.02
C SER A 145 23.08 8.52 -2.83
N ALA A 146 23.11 7.43 -3.62
CA ALA A 146 22.19 6.30 -3.45
C ALA A 146 22.27 5.71 -2.03
N ARG A 147 23.48 5.71 -1.43
CA ARG A 147 23.70 5.24 -0.07
C ARG A 147 23.06 6.14 0.99
N ASP A 148 23.11 7.45 0.81
CA ASP A 148 22.47 8.41 1.73
C ASP A 148 20.97 8.32 1.63
N PHE A 149 20.43 8.18 0.42
CA PHE A 149 19.00 7.96 0.21
C PHE A 149 18.54 6.62 0.81
N ALA A 150 19.34 5.55 0.66
CA ALA A 150 19.04 4.25 1.27
C ALA A 150 19.02 4.32 2.81
N ARG A 151 19.90 5.12 3.44
CA ARG A 151 19.83 5.36 4.90
C ARG A 151 18.53 6.06 5.30
N LYS A 152 18.11 7.07 4.55
CA LYS A 152 16.82 7.73 4.76
C LYS A 152 15.65 6.73 4.63
N VAL A 153 15.66 5.89 3.60
CA VAL A 153 14.67 4.82 3.42
C VAL A 153 14.69 3.86 4.60
N GLN A 154 15.86 3.44 5.08
CA GLN A 154 16.00 2.56 6.25
C GLN A 154 15.40 3.18 7.52
N GLU A 155 15.66 4.45 7.78
CA GLU A 155 15.11 5.17 8.95
C GLU A 155 13.58 5.25 8.89
N VAL A 156 13.03 5.60 7.73
CA VAL A 156 11.58 5.75 7.52
C VAL A 156 10.86 4.39 7.54
N MET A 157 11.43 3.38 6.89
CA MET A 157 10.82 2.04 6.83
C MET A 157 11.02 1.22 8.11
N GLY A 158 12.03 1.57 8.92
CA GLY A 158 12.41 0.79 10.11
C GLY A 158 13.07 -0.55 9.78
N ARG A 159 13.61 -0.70 8.55
CA ARG A 159 14.28 -1.91 8.07
C ARG A 159 15.38 -1.59 7.07
N GLU A 160 16.39 -2.44 7.01
CA GLU A 160 17.44 -2.33 6.02
C GLU A 160 16.91 -2.68 4.61
N PRO A 161 17.00 -1.77 3.62
CA PRO A 161 16.61 -2.07 2.25
C PRO A 161 17.70 -2.84 1.50
N LEU A 162 17.30 -3.60 0.46
CA LEU A 162 18.24 -4.07 -0.54
C LEU A 162 18.58 -2.91 -1.47
N VAL A 163 19.87 -2.67 -1.71
CA VAL A 163 20.35 -1.57 -2.55
C VAL A 163 21.21 -2.09 -3.69
N ILE A 164 20.88 -1.67 -4.91
CA ILE A 164 21.73 -1.82 -6.10
C ILE A 164 22.21 -0.42 -6.45
N GLU A 165 23.47 -0.12 -6.14
CA GLU A 165 24.05 1.22 -6.38
C GLU A 165 24.38 1.39 -7.88
N GLY A 166 23.85 2.44 -8.48
CA GLY A 166 24.26 2.99 -9.77
C GLY A 166 25.40 4.00 -9.62
N GLU A 167 25.81 4.62 -10.70
CA GLU A 167 26.94 5.56 -10.73
C GLU A 167 26.52 7.02 -10.48
N GLN A 168 25.23 7.31 -10.49
CA GLN A 168 24.70 8.67 -10.50
C GLN A 168 24.38 9.19 -9.11
N ILE A 169 24.46 10.52 -8.94
CA ILE A 169 23.87 11.24 -7.83
C ILE A 169 22.37 11.33 -8.04
N ILE A 170 21.60 10.98 -7.02
CA ILE A 170 20.14 10.92 -7.08
C ILE A 170 19.56 12.32 -6.98
N ARG A 171 18.85 12.72 -8.00
CA ARG A 171 18.05 13.96 -8.10
C ARG A 171 16.60 13.63 -8.35
N ARG A 172 16.36 12.71 -9.29
CA ARG A 172 15.05 12.30 -9.75
C ARG A 172 14.80 10.83 -9.39
N VAL A 173 13.69 10.57 -8.73
CA VAL A 173 13.31 9.25 -8.20
C VAL A 173 12.03 8.79 -8.87
N GLY A 174 11.99 7.54 -9.35
CA GLY A 174 10.78 6.82 -9.67
C GLY A 174 10.45 5.86 -8.53
N TRP A 175 9.17 5.62 -8.25
CA TRP A 175 8.81 4.61 -7.24
C TRP A 175 7.45 3.99 -7.51
N CYS A 176 7.30 2.77 -6.99
CA CYS A 176 6.03 2.07 -6.88
C CYS A 176 6.07 1.22 -5.60
N THR A 177 5.10 1.43 -4.69
CA THR A 177 4.96 0.65 -3.46
C THR A 177 4.68 -0.83 -3.78
N GLY A 178 4.94 -1.73 -2.82
CA GLY A 178 4.67 -3.15 -2.95
C GLY A 178 5.50 -3.86 -4.02
N GLY A 179 4.87 -4.76 -4.76
CA GLY A 179 5.51 -5.58 -5.81
C GLY A 179 5.70 -4.86 -7.14
N GLY A 180 6.15 -3.61 -7.15
CA GLY A 180 6.31 -2.77 -8.34
C GLY A 180 7.65 -2.92 -9.08
N GLN A 181 8.53 -3.86 -8.72
CA GLN A 181 9.87 -4.03 -9.30
C GLN A 181 9.87 -4.25 -10.83
N GLY A 182 8.78 -4.77 -11.38
CA GLY A 182 8.62 -4.96 -12.82
C GLY A 182 8.51 -3.66 -13.63
N TYR A 183 8.30 -2.51 -12.98
CA TYR A 183 8.26 -1.19 -13.63
C TYR A 183 9.63 -0.54 -13.80
N ILE A 184 10.72 -1.29 -13.59
CA ILE A 184 12.08 -0.75 -13.75
C ILE A 184 12.33 -0.22 -15.17
N ASP A 185 11.80 -0.85 -16.20
CA ASP A 185 11.97 -0.40 -17.59
C ASP A 185 11.27 0.94 -17.85
N GLN A 186 10.09 1.14 -17.25
CA GLN A 186 9.40 2.43 -17.28
C GLN A 186 10.18 3.51 -16.53
N ALA A 187 10.79 3.14 -15.39
CA ALA A 187 11.64 4.06 -14.62
C ALA A 187 12.87 4.49 -15.44
N ILE A 188 13.52 3.55 -16.13
CA ILE A 188 14.64 3.84 -17.04
C ILE A 188 14.18 4.77 -18.17
N ALA A 189 13.05 4.48 -18.81
CA ALA A 189 12.47 5.30 -19.88
C ALA A 189 12.09 6.69 -19.40
N ALA A 190 11.63 6.83 -18.16
CA ALA A 190 11.32 8.11 -17.51
C ALA A 190 12.59 8.93 -17.16
N GLY A 191 13.78 8.36 -17.30
CA GLY A 191 15.05 9.04 -17.04
C GLY A 191 15.27 9.38 -15.57
N VAL A 192 14.90 8.47 -14.65
CA VAL A 192 15.17 8.64 -13.22
C VAL A 192 16.55 8.12 -12.84
N ASP A 193 17.15 8.68 -11.81
CA ASP A 193 18.45 8.28 -11.29
C ASP A 193 18.35 7.06 -10.37
N LEU A 194 17.17 6.88 -9.76
CA LEU A 194 16.86 5.79 -8.83
C LEU A 194 15.43 5.33 -9.01
N PHE A 195 15.21 4.01 -8.97
CA PHE A 195 13.88 3.42 -8.84
C PHE A 195 13.74 2.72 -7.48
N LEU A 196 12.67 3.03 -6.74
CA LEU A 196 12.35 2.42 -5.45
C LEU A 196 11.09 1.57 -5.58
N SER A 197 11.12 0.34 -5.06
CA SER A 197 9.93 -0.51 -4.93
C SER A 197 9.96 -1.28 -3.59
N GLY A 198 8.92 -2.05 -3.30
CA GLY A 198 8.92 -2.92 -2.12
C GLY A 198 9.75 -4.18 -2.32
N GLU A 199 9.76 -4.73 -3.52
CA GLU A 199 10.42 -6.00 -3.85
C GLU A 199 11.50 -5.84 -4.92
N ALA A 200 12.32 -6.88 -5.09
CA ALA A 200 13.26 -7.07 -6.19
C ALA A 200 13.13 -8.47 -6.78
N SER A 201 13.46 -8.60 -8.07
CA SER A 201 13.63 -9.88 -8.73
C SER A 201 15.06 -9.99 -9.27
N GLU A 202 15.46 -11.18 -9.70
CA GLU A 202 16.80 -11.41 -10.30
C GLU A 202 17.01 -10.49 -11.52
N GLN A 203 16.00 -10.34 -12.36
CA GLN A 203 16.03 -9.45 -13.53
C GLN A 203 16.22 -7.98 -13.15
N THR A 204 15.65 -7.53 -12.04
CA THR A 204 15.79 -6.14 -11.55
C THR A 204 17.26 -5.77 -11.36
N PHE A 205 18.08 -6.69 -10.86
CA PHE A 205 19.51 -6.47 -10.66
C PHE A 205 20.21 -6.17 -12.00
N HIS A 206 19.98 -7.00 -13.02
CA HIS A 206 20.61 -6.81 -14.32
C HIS A 206 20.13 -5.53 -15.01
N SER A 207 18.81 -5.27 -15.01
CA SER A 207 18.26 -4.04 -15.59
C SER A 207 18.84 -2.78 -14.93
N ALA A 208 18.94 -2.75 -13.60
CA ALA A 208 19.53 -1.62 -12.90
C ALA A 208 21.01 -1.42 -13.26
N ARG A 209 21.82 -2.49 -13.20
CA ARG A 209 23.26 -2.46 -13.45
C ARG A 209 23.61 -2.08 -14.88
N GLU A 210 22.93 -2.65 -15.86
CA GLU A 210 23.23 -2.44 -17.29
C GLU A 210 22.78 -1.05 -17.78
N ASN A 211 21.77 -0.45 -17.11
CA ASN A 211 21.32 0.91 -17.41
C ASN A 211 21.90 1.98 -16.49
N GLY A 212 22.76 1.60 -15.52
CA GLY A 212 23.45 2.54 -14.65
C GLY A 212 22.56 3.29 -13.63
N ILE A 213 21.30 2.84 -13.43
CA ILE A 213 20.40 3.44 -12.46
C ILE A 213 20.54 2.74 -11.09
N SER A 214 20.30 3.48 -10.01
CA SER A 214 20.18 2.87 -8.69
C SER A 214 18.82 2.21 -8.51
N PHE A 215 18.78 1.12 -7.71
CA PHE A 215 17.52 0.48 -7.33
C PHE A 215 17.47 0.19 -5.83
N ILE A 216 16.31 0.40 -5.20
CA ILE A 216 16.09 0.10 -3.79
C ILE A 216 14.83 -0.74 -3.64
N ALA A 217 14.96 -1.92 -2.98
CA ALA A 217 13.81 -2.68 -2.49
C ALA A 217 13.64 -2.44 -0.99
N ALA A 218 12.57 -1.72 -0.64
CA ALA A 218 12.36 -1.19 0.70
C ALA A 218 11.44 -2.05 1.59
N GLY A 219 10.86 -3.12 1.04
CA GLY A 219 9.90 -4.02 1.66
C GLY A 219 8.47 -3.77 1.16
N HIS A 220 7.82 -4.83 0.69
CA HIS A 220 6.45 -4.77 0.19
C HIS A 220 5.51 -4.20 1.26
N HIS A 221 5.41 -4.89 2.38
CA HIS A 221 4.60 -4.46 3.52
C HIS A 221 4.99 -3.05 4.02
N ALA A 222 6.29 -2.78 4.15
CA ALA A 222 6.79 -1.53 4.72
C ALA A 222 6.41 -0.31 3.87
N THR A 223 6.41 -0.44 2.54
CA THR A 223 6.05 0.64 1.62
C THR A 223 4.55 0.90 1.53
N GLU A 224 3.70 -0.03 1.98
CA GLU A 224 2.23 0.04 1.88
C GLU A 224 1.52 0.33 3.21
N ARG A 225 2.27 0.63 4.29
CA ARG A 225 1.67 0.95 5.60
C ARG A 225 0.90 2.26 5.62
N TYR A 226 1.30 3.23 4.82
CA TYR A 226 0.86 4.61 4.96
C TYR A 226 -0.49 4.90 4.34
N GLY A 227 -0.87 4.20 3.28
CA GLY A 227 -2.16 4.40 2.61
C GLY A 227 -3.35 4.01 3.47
N VAL A 228 -3.32 2.83 4.07
CA VAL A 228 -4.41 2.38 4.96
C VAL A 228 -4.54 3.22 6.22
N GLN A 229 -3.41 3.74 6.76
CA GLN A 229 -3.43 4.68 7.87
C GLN A 229 -4.11 5.98 7.46
N ALA A 230 -3.70 6.57 6.34
CA ALA A 230 -4.26 7.83 5.86
C ALA A 230 -5.76 7.72 5.51
N LEU A 231 -6.18 6.60 4.92
CA LEU A 231 -7.59 6.34 4.62
C LEU A 231 -8.41 6.11 5.92
N GLY A 232 -7.88 5.33 6.86
CA GLY A 232 -8.50 5.11 8.17
C GLY A 232 -8.69 6.41 8.93
N ASP A 233 -7.66 7.27 8.96
CA ASP A 233 -7.72 8.61 9.58
C ASP A 233 -8.73 9.52 8.88
N TYR A 234 -8.81 9.46 7.55
CA TYR A 234 -9.81 10.22 6.80
C TYR A 234 -11.22 9.82 7.20
N LEU A 235 -11.53 8.51 7.19
CA LEU A 235 -12.85 7.99 7.56
C LEU A 235 -13.19 8.29 9.02
N ALA A 236 -12.23 8.14 9.94
CA ALA A 236 -12.41 8.44 11.35
C ALA A 236 -12.74 9.92 11.57
N ARG A 237 -12.02 10.84 10.93
CA ARG A 237 -12.34 12.29 11.00
C ARG A 237 -13.70 12.61 10.39
N ARG A 238 -14.02 11.99 9.24
CA ARG A 238 -15.27 12.24 8.50
C ARG A 238 -16.52 11.87 9.27
N PHE A 239 -16.45 10.79 10.06
CA PHE A 239 -17.60 10.23 10.79
C PHE A 239 -17.47 10.31 12.32
N ALA A 240 -16.43 10.95 12.84
CA ALA A 240 -16.11 11.01 14.27
C ALA A 240 -16.01 9.62 14.92
N LEU A 241 -15.27 8.70 14.30
CA LEU A 241 -15.01 7.34 14.75
C LEU A 241 -13.64 7.22 15.41
N GLU A 242 -13.43 6.12 16.13
CA GLU A 242 -12.12 5.70 16.58
C GLU A 242 -11.38 4.98 15.45
N HIS A 243 -10.08 5.28 15.29
CA HIS A 243 -9.21 4.57 14.34
C HIS A 243 -7.92 4.16 15.04
N LEU A 244 -7.53 2.90 14.83
CA LEU A 244 -6.28 2.33 15.31
C LEU A 244 -5.58 1.60 14.15
N PHE A 245 -4.36 2.03 13.81
CA PHE A 245 -3.50 1.24 12.91
C PHE A 245 -2.74 0.19 13.71
N ILE A 246 -2.79 -1.07 13.25
CA ILE A 246 -2.02 -2.18 13.82
C ILE A 246 -1.02 -2.67 12.79
N ASP A 247 0.26 -2.45 13.09
CA ASP A 247 1.35 -3.01 12.29
C ASP A 247 1.55 -4.49 12.65
N CYS A 248 1.39 -5.36 11.64
CA CYS A 248 1.75 -6.78 11.76
C CYS A 248 3.04 -6.99 10.96
N PRO A 249 4.22 -6.93 11.59
CA PRO A 249 5.50 -6.93 10.90
C PRO A 249 5.64 -8.06 9.89
N ASN A 250 6.09 -7.72 8.69
CA ASN A 250 6.36 -8.65 7.61
C ASN A 250 7.75 -8.33 7.03
N PRO A 251 8.67 -9.31 6.93
CA PRO A 251 10.01 -9.06 6.41
C PRO A 251 10.08 -8.85 4.89
N ILE A 252 8.96 -9.05 4.16
CA ILE A 252 8.87 -8.86 2.70
C ILE A 252 8.33 -7.48 2.36
#